data_ccd001f4cd4e9c29141f4d50835c0e3c
#
_entry.id   ccd001f4cd4e9c29141f4d50835c0e3c
#
_cell.length_a   1.000
_cell.length_b   1.000
_cell.length_c   1.000
_cell.angle_alpha   90.00
_cell.angle_beta   90.00
_cell.angle_gamma   90.00
#
_symmetry.space_group_name_H-M   'P 1'
#
loop_
_entity.id
_entity.type
_entity.pdbx_description
1 polymer ?
#
loop_
_entity_poly.entity_id
_entity_poly.type
_entity_poly.pdbx_seq_one_letter_code
_entity_poly.pdbx_strand_id
1 'polypeptide(L)'
;MIYMNNMAVCNYIVGVLGAVIGGLIMQAAAAFPLEFTENGPGPGFWPFTLGAVLGAVSVLLLLYTFINKTDLHGVKVQLSSIGNKRVYLMMGLVVVFCVLISILGFYPAAALLIPAVMRLMDYRNYKVIGLTTVLCLLFIYLVFGMLLHTQMPQSVFME
;
A
#
# COMPACT_ATOMS: atom_id res chain seq x y z
N MET A 1 -4.22 24.45 -11.79
CA MET A 1 -3.02 23.70 -11.37
C MET A 1 -2.74 24.11 -9.94
N ILE A 2 -2.76 23.16 -9.00
CA ILE A 2 -2.45 23.44 -7.59
C ILE A 2 -0.94 23.26 -7.43
N TYR A 3 -0.25 24.36 -7.21
CA TYR A 3 1.18 24.35 -6.88
C TYR A 3 1.33 24.57 -5.38
N MET A 4 1.99 23.68 -4.67
CA MET A 4 2.55 24.01 -3.35
C MET A 4 3.95 24.58 -3.57
N ASN A 5 4.13 25.81 -3.16
CA ASN A 5 5.35 26.58 -3.42
C ASN A 5 6.50 26.24 -2.44
N ASN A 6 6.35 25.18 -1.66
CA ASN A 6 7.28 24.83 -0.60
C ASN A 6 7.38 23.30 -0.41
N MET A 7 8.42 22.71 -0.98
CA MET A 7 8.69 21.28 -0.84
C MET A 7 8.92 20.87 0.62
N ALA A 8 9.48 21.78 1.43
CA ALA A 8 9.70 21.52 2.85
C ALA A 8 8.37 21.26 3.59
N VAL A 9 7.31 22.01 3.29
CA VAL A 9 5.99 21.81 3.90
C VAL A 9 5.41 20.44 3.53
N CYS A 10 5.53 20.01 2.26
CA CYS A 10 5.11 18.69 1.84
C CYS A 10 5.85 17.59 2.62
N ASN A 11 7.16 17.72 2.75
CA ASN A 11 7.99 16.76 3.47
C ASN A 11 7.61 16.70 4.96
N TYR A 12 7.33 17.84 5.60
CA TYR A 12 6.85 17.86 6.98
C TYR A 12 5.51 17.16 7.14
N ILE A 13 4.54 17.43 6.25
CA ILE A 13 3.23 16.77 6.29
C ILE A 13 3.40 15.25 6.12
N VAL A 14 4.13 14.82 5.11
CA VAL A 14 4.36 13.38 4.84
C VAL A 14 5.13 12.73 5.98
N GLY A 15 6.16 13.38 6.50
CA GLY A 15 6.97 12.86 7.61
C GLY A 15 6.17 12.72 8.90
N VAL A 16 5.36 13.71 9.25
CA VAL A 16 4.49 13.62 10.45
C VAL A 16 3.43 12.55 10.27
N LEU A 17 2.72 12.54 9.14
CA LEU A 17 1.71 11.51 8.87
C LEU A 17 2.32 10.10 8.87
N GLY A 18 3.47 9.91 8.23
CA GLY A 18 4.14 8.62 8.20
C GLY A 18 4.61 8.17 9.60
N ALA A 19 5.13 9.08 10.42
CA ALA A 19 5.53 8.77 11.80
C ALA A 19 4.31 8.39 12.67
N VAL A 20 3.19 9.11 12.55
CA VAL A 20 1.95 8.78 13.26
C VAL A 20 1.40 7.44 12.83
N ILE A 21 1.28 7.20 11.51
CA ILE A 21 0.78 5.92 10.96
C ILE A 21 1.70 4.77 11.38
N GLY A 22 3.02 4.94 11.26
CA GLY A 22 3.99 3.93 11.70
C GLY A 22 3.85 3.60 13.18
N GLY A 23 3.69 4.62 14.05
CA GLY A 23 3.46 4.44 15.46
C GLY A 23 2.15 3.72 15.78
N LEU A 24 1.06 4.06 15.09
CA LEU A 24 -0.24 3.39 15.25
C LEU A 24 -0.17 1.91 14.82
N ILE A 25 0.51 1.61 13.71
CA ILE A 25 0.71 0.24 13.26
C ILE A 25 1.53 -0.55 14.29
N MET A 26 2.62 0.02 14.82
CA MET A 26 3.43 -0.62 15.86
C MET A 26 2.61 -0.90 17.11
N GLN A 27 1.80 0.07 17.56
CA GLN A 27 0.94 -0.08 18.73
C GLN A 27 -0.12 -1.17 18.51
N ALA A 28 -0.76 -1.20 17.36
CA ALA A 28 -1.74 -2.23 17.01
C ALA A 28 -1.08 -3.62 16.90
N ALA A 29 0.10 -3.70 16.30
CA ALA A 29 0.85 -4.94 16.15
C ALA A 29 1.38 -5.49 17.48
N ALA A 30 1.70 -4.64 18.44
CA ALA A 30 2.17 -5.03 19.78
C ALA A 30 1.08 -5.76 20.60
N ALA A 31 -0.18 -5.69 20.20
CA ALA A 31 -1.27 -6.49 20.79
C ALA A 31 -1.20 -7.98 20.41
N PHE A 32 -0.40 -8.32 19.40
CA PHE A 32 -0.21 -9.70 18.93
C PHE A 32 1.15 -10.24 19.36
N PRO A 33 1.31 -11.59 19.48
CA PRO A 33 2.61 -12.19 19.80
C PRO A 33 3.68 -11.80 18.77
N LEU A 34 4.80 -11.26 19.28
CA LEU A 34 5.95 -10.83 18.47
C LEU A 34 7.06 -11.89 18.49
N GLU A 35 6.95 -12.91 19.37
CA GLU A 35 7.96 -13.91 19.61
C GLU A 35 8.13 -14.84 18.41
N PHE A 36 9.37 -15.28 18.20
CA PHE A 36 9.67 -16.33 17.24
C PHE A 36 9.34 -17.69 17.86
N THR A 37 8.43 -18.41 17.21
CA THR A 37 8.08 -19.79 17.56
C THR A 37 8.79 -20.76 16.64
N GLU A 38 8.75 -22.07 16.94
CA GLU A 38 9.29 -23.12 16.06
C GLU A 38 8.70 -23.09 14.64
N ASN A 39 7.49 -22.52 14.49
CA ASN A 39 6.80 -22.37 13.21
C ASN A 39 7.07 -21.01 12.51
N GLY A 40 7.97 -20.17 13.05
CA GLY A 40 8.33 -18.89 12.48
C GLY A 40 7.93 -17.67 13.34
N PRO A 41 8.06 -16.46 12.79
CA PRO A 41 7.72 -15.23 13.49
C PRO A 41 6.22 -15.13 13.77
N GLY A 42 5.87 -14.66 14.97
CA GLY A 42 4.48 -14.44 15.37
C GLY A 42 3.73 -13.48 14.46
N PRO A 43 2.38 -13.50 14.48
CA PRO A 43 1.55 -12.72 13.57
C PRO A 43 1.74 -11.19 13.68
N GLY A 44 2.17 -10.71 14.85
CA GLY A 44 2.45 -9.29 15.07
C GLY A 44 3.81 -8.83 14.53
N PHE A 45 4.75 -9.75 14.27
CA PHE A 45 6.13 -9.42 13.92
C PHE A 45 6.23 -8.58 12.62
N TRP A 46 5.57 -9.03 11.56
CA TRP A 46 5.62 -8.34 10.28
C TRP A 46 4.98 -6.94 10.30
N PRO A 47 3.75 -6.76 10.81
CA PRO A 47 3.17 -5.43 10.95
C PRO A 47 4.00 -4.51 11.85
N PHE A 48 4.54 -5.02 12.96
CA PHE A 48 5.40 -4.25 13.85
C PHE A 48 6.67 -3.77 13.14
N THR A 49 7.37 -4.65 12.43
CA THR A 49 8.59 -4.31 11.68
C THR A 49 8.31 -3.29 10.58
N LEU A 50 7.22 -3.45 9.83
CA LEU A 50 6.82 -2.49 8.79
C LEU A 50 6.47 -1.12 9.40
N GLY A 51 5.77 -1.09 10.52
CA GLY A 51 5.48 0.13 11.27
C GLY A 51 6.75 0.83 11.76
N ALA A 52 7.71 0.06 12.28
CA ALA A 52 8.99 0.58 12.75
C ALA A 52 9.82 1.16 11.60
N VAL A 53 9.92 0.48 10.47
CA VAL A 53 10.62 0.97 9.28
C VAL A 53 9.96 2.25 8.75
N LEU A 54 8.63 2.27 8.65
CA LEU A 54 7.88 3.45 8.22
C LEU A 54 8.13 4.64 9.16
N GLY A 55 8.07 4.41 10.47
CA GLY A 55 8.36 5.42 11.49
C GLY A 55 9.79 5.96 11.38
N ALA A 56 10.77 5.06 11.27
CA ALA A 56 12.18 5.44 11.15
C ALA A 56 12.45 6.27 9.88
N VAL A 57 11.95 5.85 8.73
CA VAL A 57 12.09 6.59 7.46
C VAL A 57 11.40 7.95 7.56
N SER A 58 10.24 8.03 8.20
CA SER A 58 9.51 9.28 8.41
C SER A 58 10.29 10.26 9.30
N VAL A 59 10.89 9.78 10.39
CA VAL A 59 11.75 10.59 11.26
C VAL A 59 13.00 11.06 10.49
N LEU A 60 13.64 10.19 9.70
CA LEU A 60 14.78 10.58 8.85
C LEU A 60 14.38 11.66 7.84
N LEU A 61 13.19 11.56 7.24
CA LEU A 61 12.65 12.58 6.32
C LEU A 61 12.46 13.92 7.05
N LEU A 62 11.94 13.92 8.27
CA LEU A 62 11.78 15.12 9.08
C LEU A 62 13.13 15.77 9.42
N LEU A 63 14.10 14.96 9.85
CA LEU A 63 15.46 15.42 10.14
C LEU A 63 16.14 15.99 8.89
N TYR A 64 16.07 15.29 7.78
CA TYR A 64 16.59 15.77 6.49
C TYR A 64 15.98 17.11 6.10
N THR A 65 14.67 17.24 6.22
CA THR A 65 13.95 18.47 5.87
C THR A 65 14.31 19.62 6.82
N PHE A 66 14.52 19.31 8.10
CA PHE A 66 14.95 20.30 9.08
C PHE A 66 16.35 20.86 8.78
N ILE A 67 17.30 19.98 8.43
CA ILE A 67 18.68 20.35 8.10
C ILE A 67 18.76 21.15 6.79
N ASN A 68 18.03 20.71 5.75
CA ASN A 68 18.07 21.30 4.41
C ASN A 68 16.90 22.25 4.12
N LYS A 69 16.35 22.89 5.15
CA LYS A 69 15.17 23.75 5.03
C LYS A 69 15.36 24.88 4.00
N THR A 70 16.54 25.46 3.93
CA THR A 70 16.86 26.58 3.03
C THR A 70 16.84 26.17 1.56
N ASP A 71 17.37 25.00 1.22
CA ASP A 71 17.45 24.49 -0.15
C ASP A 71 16.11 24.01 -0.69
N LEU A 72 15.23 23.55 0.22
CA LEU A 72 13.89 23.07 -0.09
C LEU A 72 12.85 24.21 -0.20
N HIS A 73 13.17 25.41 0.31
CA HIS A 73 12.35 26.60 0.13
C HIS A 73 12.46 27.11 -1.30
N GLY A 74 11.35 27.15 -2.03
CA GLY A 74 11.29 27.63 -3.41
C GLY A 74 11.24 26.54 -4.48
N VAL A 75 11.44 25.28 -4.11
CA VAL A 75 11.20 24.16 -5.02
C VAL A 75 9.69 23.96 -5.17
N LYS A 76 9.18 24.21 -6.39
CA LYS A 76 7.76 24.08 -6.71
C LYS A 76 7.38 22.61 -6.87
N VAL A 77 6.48 22.14 -6.03
CA VAL A 77 5.90 20.78 -6.14
C VAL A 77 4.64 20.85 -6.99
N GLN A 78 4.66 20.19 -8.14
CA GLN A 78 3.49 20.05 -9.01
C GLN A 78 2.58 18.92 -8.51
N LEU A 79 1.59 19.24 -7.67
CA LEU A 79 0.64 18.25 -7.14
C LEU A 79 -0.34 17.73 -8.20
N SER A 80 -0.56 18.47 -9.29
CA SER A 80 -1.55 18.17 -10.34
C SER A 80 -0.91 17.78 -11.67
N SER A 81 0.23 17.09 -11.66
CA SER A 81 0.78 16.51 -12.89
C SER A 81 0.00 15.25 -13.30
N ILE A 82 0.10 14.87 -14.59
CA ILE A 82 -0.54 13.64 -15.10
C ILE A 82 -0.05 12.40 -14.32
N GLY A 83 1.24 12.37 -13.95
CA GLY A 83 1.81 11.31 -13.12
C GLY A 83 1.17 11.24 -11.73
N ASN A 84 1.04 12.38 -11.06
CA ASN A 84 0.46 12.44 -9.71
C ASN A 84 -1.04 12.05 -9.70
N LYS A 85 -1.79 12.39 -10.75
CA LYS A 85 -3.19 11.93 -10.88
C LYS A 85 -3.28 10.41 -10.94
N ARG A 86 -2.37 9.75 -11.66
CA ARG A 86 -2.32 8.27 -11.71
C ARG A 86 -2.00 7.67 -10.35
N VAL A 87 -1.11 8.30 -9.57
CA VAL A 87 -0.79 7.86 -8.19
C VAL A 87 -2.03 7.98 -7.29
N TYR A 88 -2.75 9.12 -7.31
CA TYR A 88 -3.95 9.28 -6.52
C TYR A 88 -5.06 8.30 -6.90
N LEU A 89 -5.24 8.03 -8.21
CA LEU A 89 -6.17 7.01 -8.68
C LEU A 89 -5.75 5.60 -8.21
N MET A 90 -4.44 5.29 -8.23
CA MET A 90 -3.94 4.02 -7.73
C MET A 90 -4.20 3.87 -6.23
N MET A 91 -3.95 4.91 -5.43
CA MET A 91 -4.26 4.90 -4.00
C MET A 91 -5.75 4.67 -3.74
N GLY A 92 -6.63 5.38 -4.47
CA GLY A 92 -8.07 5.18 -4.39
C GLY A 92 -8.49 3.76 -4.76
N LEU A 93 -7.88 3.19 -5.79
CA LEU A 93 -8.15 1.83 -6.26
C LEU A 93 -7.73 0.77 -5.22
N VAL A 94 -6.63 0.98 -4.51
CA VAL A 94 -6.20 0.12 -3.39
C VAL A 94 -7.19 0.21 -2.22
N VAL A 95 -7.68 1.40 -1.88
CA VAL A 95 -8.71 1.56 -0.83
C VAL A 95 -9.99 0.82 -1.22
N VAL A 96 -10.45 0.99 -2.46
CA VAL A 96 -11.62 0.26 -2.99
C VAL A 96 -11.40 -1.26 -2.94
N PHE A 97 -10.20 -1.73 -3.27
CA PHE A 97 -9.84 -3.14 -3.19
C PHE A 97 -9.94 -3.68 -1.75
N CYS A 98 -9.46 -2.94 -0.75
CA CYS A 98 -9.58 -3.34 0.65
C CYS A 98 -11.05 -3.51 1.08
N VAL A 99 -11.93 -2.62 0.63
CA VAL A 99 -13.37 -2.73 0.88
C VAL A 99 -13.97 -3.92 0.13
N LEU A 100 -13.59 -4.12 -1.14
CA LEU A 100 -14.09 -5.22 -1.97
C LEU A 100 -13.68 -6.59 -1.43
N ILE A 101 -12.49 -6.74 -0.84
CA ILE A 101 -12.08 -8.00 -0.20
C ILE A 101 -13.08 -8.39 0.90
N SER A 102 -13.50 -7.43 1.73
CA SER A 102 -14.43 -7.72 2.81
C SER A 102 -15.84 -8.10 2.31
N ILE A 103 -16.25 -7.58 1.16
CA ILE A 103 -17.60 -7.81 0.61
C ILE A 103 -17.64 -9.05 -0.28
N LEU A 104 -16.74 -9.12 -1.27
CA LEU A 104 -16.76 -10.13 -2.33
C LEU A 104 -15.78 -11.29 -2.07
N GLY A 105 -14.87 -11.12 -1.14
CA GLY A 105 -13.74 -12.02 -0.94
C GLY A 105 -12.54 -11.68 -1.83
N PHE A 106 -11.43 -12.40 -1.61
CA PHE A 106 -10.14 -12.07 -2.23
C PHE A 106 -10.11 -12.25 -3.76
N TYR A 107 -10.57 -13.41 -4.27
CA TYR A 107 -10.46 -13.74 -5.70
C TYR A 107 -11.24 -12.80 -6.63
N PRO A 108 -12.53 -12.52 -6.39
CA PRO A 108 -13.25 -11.59 -7.26
C PRO A 108 -12.78 -10.15 -7.10
N ALA A 109 -12.35 -9.73 -5.90
CA ALA A 109 -11.73 -8.43 -5.69
C ALA A 109 -10.43 -8.29 -6.51
N ALA A 110 -9.55 -9.30 -6.50
CA ALA A 110 -8.33 -9.32 -7.29
C ALA A 110 -8.60 -9.36 -8.80
N ALA A 111 -9.63 -10.11 -9.24
CA ALA A 111 -10.05 -10.14 -10.63
C ALA A 111 -10.49 -8.78 -11.18
N LEU A 112 -11.01 -7.91 -10.33
CA LEU A 112 -11.36 -6.53 -10.67
C LEU A 112 -10.16 -5.58 -10.58
N LEU A 113 -9.31 -5.75 -9.57
CA LEU A 113 -8.16 -4.89 -9.35
C LEU A 113 -7.13 -4.98 -10.49
N ILE A 114 -6.74 -6.19 -10.90
CA ILE A 114 -5.68 -6.40 -11.87
C ILE A 114 -5.97 -5.68 -13.20
N PRO A 115 -7.12 -5.87 -13.85
CA PRO A 115 -7.43 -5.15 -15.08
C PRO A 115 -7.58 -3.64 -14.87
N ALA A 116 -8.10 -3.19 -13.72
CA ALA A 116 -8.21 -1.78 -13.41
C ALA A 116 -6.83 -1.11 -13.31
N VAL A 117 -5.87 -1.73 -12.63
CA VAL A 117 -4.49 -1.26 -12.55
C VAL A 117 -3.84 -1.23 -13.93
N MET A 118 -3.99 -2.28 -14.74
CA MET A 118 -3.43 -2.32 -16.10
C MET A 118 -4.00 -1.19 -16.99
N ARG A 119 -5.29 -0.91 -16.87
CA ARG A 119 -5.93 0.20 -17.59
C ARG A 119 -5.42 1.57 -17.10
N LEU A 120 -5.21 1.72 -15.80
CA LEU A 120 -4.66 2.94 -15.21
C LEU A 120 -3.22 3.18 -15.69
N MET A 121 -2.45 2.11 -15.93
CA MET A 121 -1.11 2.16 -16.51
C MET A 121 -1.11 2.36 -18.05
N ASP A 122 -2.27 2.69 -18.63
CA ASP A 122 -2.46 2.97 -20.07
C ASP A 122 -2.30 1.75 -20.98
N TYR A 123 -2.37 0.55 -20.42
CA TYR A 123 -2.33 -0.67 -21.20
C TYR A 123 -3.70 -0.91 -21.88
N ARG A 124 -3.73 -1.02 -23.21
CA ARG A 124 -5.00 -1.01 -23.98
C ARG A 124 -5.37 -2.34 -24.61
N ASN A 125 -4.47 -3.31 -24.61
CA ASN A 125 -4.74 -4.62 -25.25
C ASN A 125 -5.57 -5.52 -24.31
N TYR A 126 -6.88 -5.63 -24.58
CA TYR A 126 -7.81 -6.40 -23.75
C TYR A 126 -7.47 -7.89 -23.63
N LYS A 127 -6.89 -8.49 -24.70
CA LYS A 127 -6.49 -9.90 -24.69
C LYS A 127 -5.37 -10.14 -23.67
N VAL A 128 -4.39 -9.23 -23.62
CA VAL A 128 -3.27 -9.33 -22.67
C VAL A 128 -3.76 -9.03 -21.25
N ILE A 129 -4.64 -8.05 -21.06
CA ILE A 129 -5.24 -7.76 -19.75
C ILE A 129 -5.96 -9.00 -19.21
N GLY A 130 -6.82 -9.63 -20.02
CA GLY A 130 -7.53 -10.84 -19.62
C GLY A 130 -6.59 -12.00 -19.31
N LEU A 131 -5.60 -12.26 -20.18
CA LEU A 131 -4.62 -13.31 -19.99
C LEU A 131 -3.80 -13.09 -18.72
N THR A 132 -3.31 -11.88 -18.49
CA THR A 132 -2.54 -11.54 -17.28
C THR A 132 -3.39 -11.72 -16.02
N THR A 133 -4.65 -11.28 -16.05
CA THR A 133 -5.57 -11.45 -14.92
C THR A 133 -5.75 -12.93 -14.57
N VAL A 134 -6.02 -13.76 -15.55
CA VAL A 134 -6.19 -15.22 -15.36
C VAL A 134 -4.90 -15.86 -14.85
N LEU A 135 -3.75 -15.52 -15.44
CA LEU A 135 -2.46 -16.06 -15.00
C LEU A 135 -2.12 -15.64 -13.57
N CYS A 136 -2.36 -14.38 -13.19
CA CYS A 136 -2.12 -13.92 -11.84
C CYS A 136 -3.04 -14.62 -10.82
N LEU A 137 -4.33 -14.76 -11.13
CA LEU A 137 -5.27 -15.46 -10.26
C LEU A 137 -4.92 -16.94 -10.12
N LEU A 138 -4.55 -17.60 -11.22
CA LEU A 138 -4.08 -18.97 -11.20
C LEU A 138 -2.83 -19.14 -10.36
N PHE A 139 -1.86 -18.26 -10.53
CA PHE A 139 -0.62 -18.25 -9.74
C PHE A 139 -0.92 -18.10 -8.25
N ILE A 140 -1.76 -17.14 -7.88
CA ILE A 140 -2.19 -16.93 -6.49
C ILE A 140 -2.87 -18.18 -5.94
N TYR A 141 -3.79 -18.79 -6.72
CA TYR A 141 -4.47 -20.02 -6.31
C TYR A 141 -3.50 -21.18 -6.08
N LEU A 142 -2.55 -21.40 -6.99
CA LEU A 142 -1.55 -22.46 -6.86
C LEU A 142 -0.64 -22.23 -5.66
N VAL A 143 -0.14 -21.02 -5.47
CA VAL A 143 0.80 -20.73 -4.38
C VAL A 143 0.10 -20.76 -3.03
N PHE A 144 -0.99 -20.02 -2.87
CA PHE A 144 -1.64 -19.86 -1.56
C PHE A 144 -2.67 -20.97 -1.27
N GLY A 145 -3.39 -21.44 -2.27
CA GLY A 145 -4.39 -22.49 -2.11
C GLY A 145 -3.78 -23.88 -2.00
N MET A 146 -2.87 -24.22 -2.91
CA MET A 146 -2.30 -25.57 -2.97
C MET A 146 -1.00 -25.73 -2.18
N LEU A 147 -0.07 -24.76 -2.28
CA LEU A 147 1.26 -24.90 -1.66
C LEU A 147 1.25 -24.50 -0.18
N LEU A 148 0.65 -23.35 0.15
CA LEU A 148 0.65 -22.84 1.52
C LEU A 148 -0.58 -23.29 2.33
N HIS A 149 -1.63 -23.85 1.71
CA HIS A 149 -2.89 -24.24 2.37
C HIS A 149 -3.47 -23.13 3.26
N THR A 150 -3.23 -21.86 2.89
CA THR A 150 -3.72 -20.70 3.65
C THR A 150 -5.19 -20.43 3.31
N GLN A 151 -6.00 -20.26 4.34
CA GLN A 151 -7.39 -19.83 4.16
C GLN A 151 -7.40 -18.36 3.73
N MET A 152 -7.83 -18.10 2.50
CA MET A 152 -8.02 -16.73 2.00
C MET A 152 -9.30 -16.12 2.59
N PRO A 153 -9.34 -14.78 2.79
CA PRO A 153 -10.55 -14.10 3.22
C PRO A 153 -11.72 -14.45 2.30
N GLN A 154 -12.74 -15.09 2.87
CA GLN A 154 -13.97 -15.42 2.17
C GLN A 154 -14.92 -14.23 2.25
N SER A 155 -15.88 -14.15 1.33
CA SER A 155 -16.89 -13.09 1.35
C SER A 155 -17.83 -13.26 2.55
N VAL A 156 -18.28 -12.14 3.12
CA VAL A 156 -19.28 -12.09 4.19
C VAL A 156 -20.61 -12.76 3.76
N PHE A 157 -20.84 -12.97 2.46
CA PHE A 157 -22.03 -13.63 1.92
C PHE A 157 -21.94 -15.16 1.83
N MET A 158 -20.80 -15.76 2.20
CA MET A 158 -20.60 -17.22 2.17
C MET A 158 -20.52 -17.88 3.56
N GLU A 159 -20.80 -17.12 4.63
CA GLU A 159 -21.02 -17.68 5.98
C GLU A 159 -22.43 -18.24 6.17
#